data_efbfe0864be07e71f3144f539e6ae7bb
#
_entry.id   efbfe0864be07e71f3144f539e6ae7bb
#
_cell.length_a   1.000
_cell.length_b   1.000
_cell.length_c   1.000
_cell.angle_alpha   90.00
_cell.angle_beta   90.00
_cell.angle_gamma   90.00
#
_symmetry.space_group_name_H-M   'P 1'
#
loop_
_entity.id
_entity.type
_entity.pdbx_description
1 polymer ?
#
loop_
_entity_poly.entity_id
_entity_poly.type
_entity_poly.pdbx_seq_one_letter_code
_entity_poly.pdbx_strand_id
1 'polypeptide(L)'
;MNNNSILSYISILLDEIDKIILSYLGKNARISSAEIANNLQDIGYNITERAIRYRLGRLEKTNTIIGYSAILNPAVILSEKINRTIILKFKFSKDSQNLIDRLKNYVEEAPFCVYSARLTGGDFDWICHFVFDSIEQYELESNNFLNRFVELIVDYRSYESKTVKASPYVVFDEYGLKEKKFYVYKILNSLKKYDNLNDKLQVIVESLVKYFNAKLARVWLVDKERQNLILKFSAGKYNNIDGEFSRVSINELKIGQIFKTKKPAITNDVVNDPRIKYPAWAKKENLKSFAGYPLIYKGESIGVLGMFSEKRLHPADFEILGIFCDQLSKELAGLFDALDFLSIK
;
A
#
# COMPACT_ATOMS: atom_id res chain seq x y z
N MET A 1 -14.76 46.89 0.26
CA MET A 1 -15.68 45.91 0.87
C MET A 1 -15.04 44.53 0.71
N ASN A 2 -14.59 43.99 1.81
CA ASN A 2 -13.83 42.76 1.88
C ASN A 2 -14.69 41.55 1.55
N ASN A 3 -14.40 40.88 0.46
CA ASN A 3 -14.81 39.49 0.24
C ASN A 3 -13.62 38.56 0.48
N ASN A 4 -13.17 38.50 1.72
CA ASN A 4 -12.49 37.34 2.24
C ASN A 4 -13.54 36.27 2.47
N SER A 5 -13.95 35.59 1.41
CA SER A 5 -14.62 34.32 1.54
C SER A 5 -13.63 33.35 2.15
N ILE A 6 -13.78 33.15 3.43
CA ILE A 6 -13.36 31.99 4.17
C ILE A 6 -13.71 30.79 3.29
N LEU A 7 -12.74 30.29 2.52
CA LEU A 7 -12.75 28.93 2.07
C LEU A 7 -12.70 28.11 3.38
N SER A 8 -13.88 27.91 3.95
CA SER A 8 -14.08 26.84 4.90
C SER A 8 -13.51 25.61 4.23
N TYR A 9 -12.40 25.12 4.75
CA TYR A 9 -11.92 23.78 4.51
C TYR A 9 -13.03 22.83 5.00
N ILE A 10 -14.07 22.68 4.20
CA ILE A 10 -14.84 21.46 4.21
C ILE A 10 -13.82 20.44 3.75
N SER A 11 -13.19 19.77 4.71
CA SER A 11 -12.46 18.55 4.41
C SER A 11 -13.50 17.63 3.78
N ILE A 12 -13.51 17.60 2.44
CA ILE A 12 -14.30 16.63 1.70
C ILE A 12 -13.72 15.31 2.14
N LEU A 13 -14.43 14.63 3.03
CA LEU A 13 -14.04 13.31 3.47
C LEU A 13 -14.17 12.40 2.24
N LEU A 14 -13.04 12.19 1.56
CA LEU A 14 -12.94 11.21 0.49
C LEU A 14 -13.18 9.84 1.11
N ASP A 15 -14.23 9.18 0.67
CA ASP A 15 -14.46 7.79 1.06
C ASP A 15 -13.47 6.84 0.36
N GLU A 16 -13.48 5.58 0.73
CA GLU A 16 -12.57 4.57 0.18
C GLU A 16 -12.70 4.44 -1.34
N ILE A 17 -13.92 4.50 -1.86
CA ILE A 17 -14.19 4.41 -3.30
C ILE A 17 -13.64 5.62 -4.04
N ASP A 18 -13.79 6.83 -3.49
CA ASP A 18 -13.24 8.05 -4.09
C ASP A 18 -11.71 7.96 -4.20
N LYS A 19 -11.04 7.47 -3.15
CA LYS A 19 -9.58 7.28 -3.15
C LYS A 19 -9.13 6.27 -4.23
N ILE A 20 -9.89 5.20 -4.41
CA ILE A 20 -9.60 4.19 -5.44
C ILE A 20 -9.80 4.80 -6.84
N ILE A 21 -10.90 5.54 -7.06
CA ILE A 21 -11.14 6.25 -8.33
C ILE A 21 -9.99 7.19 -8.66
N LEU A 22 -9.58 8.03 -7.71
CA LEU A 22 -8.48 8.97 -7.89
C LEU A 22 -7.14 8.27 -8.15
N SER A 23 -6.93 7.10 -7.56
CA SER A 23 -5.74 6.32 -7.83
C SER A 23 -5.72 5.75 -9.24
N TYR A 24 -6.83 5.23 -9.75
CA TYR A 24 -6.93 4.80 -11.16
C TYR A 24 -6.67 5.96 -12.11
N LEU A 25 -7.26 7.13 -11.86
CA LEU A 25 -7.03 8.33 -12.66
C LEU A 25 -5.58 8.80 -12.61
N GLY A 26 -4.92 8.70 -11.46
CA GLY A 26 -3.51 9.03 -11.30
C GLY A 26 -2.57 8.12 -12.10
N LYS A 27 -3.00 6.90 -12.42
CA LYS A 27 -2.25 5.96 -13.28
C LYS A 27 -2.60 6.13 -14.76
N ASN A 28 -3.87 6.34 -15.04
CA ASN A 28 -4.39 6.50 -16.40
C ASN A 28 -5.61 7.44 -16.39
N ALA A 29 -5.37 8.72 -16.68
CA ALA A 29 -6.43 9.71 -16.75
C ALA A 29 -7.48 9.45 -17.86
N ARG A 30 -7.21 8.50 -18.77
CA ARG A 30 -8.13 8.09 -19.87
C ARG A 30 -8.97 6.87 -19.55
N ILE A 31 -8.84 6.30 -18.34
CA ILE A 31 -9.64 5.16 -17.92
C ILE A 31 -11.13 5.53 -17.94
N SER A 32 -11.96 4.66 -18.49
CA SER A 32 -13.41 4.91 -18.58
C SER A 32 -14.13 4.64 -17.26
N SER A 33 -15.26 5.31 -17.03
CA SER A 33 -16.12 5.05 -15.87
C SER A 33 -16.60 3.59 -15.81
N ALA A 34 -16.81 2.96 -16.98
CA ALA A 34 -17.19 1.55 -17.07
C ALA A 34 -16.05 0.64 -16.60
N GLU A 35 -14.82 0.93 -17.03
CA GLU A 35 -13.63 0.17 -16.62
C GLU A 35 -13.34 0.32 -15.12
N ILE A 36 -13.48 1.54 -14.58
CA ILE A 36 -13.37 1.76 -13.12
C ILE A 36 -14.44 0.95 -12.37
N ALA A 37 -15.69 0.92 -12.87
CA ALA A 37 -16.76 0.17 -12.23
C ALA A 37 -16.47 -1.34 -12.25
N ASN A 38 -16.00 -1.88 -13.38
CA ASN A 38 -15.63 -3.30 -13.50
C ASN A 38 -14.48 -3.66 -12.54
N ASN A 39 -13.42 -2.85 -12.51
CA ASN A 39 -12.28 -3.07 -11.62
C ASN A 39 -12.70 -3.04 -10.13
N LEU A 40 -13.61 -2.15 -9.77
CA LEU A 40 -14.16 -2.09 -8.40
C LEU A 40 -15.05 -3.30 -8.09
N GLN A 41 -15.86 -3.77 -9.06
CA GLN A 41 -16.65 -4.99 -8.89
C GLN A 41 -15.77 -6.22 -8.71
N ASP A 42 -14.66 -6.32 -9.45
CA ASP A 42 -13.69 -7.42 -9.34
C ASP A 42 -13.07 -7.54 -7.95
N ILE A 43 -12.91 -6.42 -7.25
CA ILE A 43 -12.40 -6.39 -5.87
C ILE A 43 -13.52 -6.40 -4.82
N GLY A 44 -14.79 -6.56 -5.25
CA GLY A 44 -15.92 -6.83 -4.36
C GLY A 44 -16.81 -5.63 -4.00
N TYR A 45 -16.61 -4.46 -4.62
CA TYR A 45 -17.53 -3.34 -4.48
C TYR A 45 -18.72 -3.50 -5.44
N ASN A 46 -19.94 -3.40 -4.92
CA ASN A 46 -21.13 -3.38 -5.75
C ASN A 46 -21.43 -1.95 -6.19
N ILE A 47 -20.79 -1.51 -7.27
CA ILE A 47 -20.93 -0.15 -7.80
C ILE A 47 -21.20 -0.17 -9.30
N THR A 48 -22.05 0.75 -9.75
CA THR A 48 -22.42 0.88 -11.17
C THR A 48 -21.60 1.98 -11.84
N GLU A 49 -21.48 1.90 -13.18
CA GLU A 49 -20.85 2.95 -13.99
C GLU A 49 -21.49 4.33 -13.75
N ARG A 50 -22.83 4.38 -13.61
CA ARG A 50 -23.54 5.63 -13.31
C ARG A 50 -23.10 6.24 -11.99
N ALA A 51 -22.87 5.42 -10.96
CA ALA A 51 -22.39 5.88 -9.67
C ALA A 51 -20.94 6.40 -9.76
N ILE A 52 -20.09 5.78 -10.58
CA ILE A 52 -18.74 6.28 -10.85
C ILE A 52 -18.78 7.64 -11.53
N ARG A 53 -19.59 7.81 -12.58
CA ARG A 53 -19.76 9.12 -13.26
C ARG A 53 -20.25 10.21 -12.30
N TYR A 54 -21.18 9.87 -11.44
CA TYR A 54 -21.66 10.83 -10.42
C TYR A 54 -20.53 11.25 -9.46
N ARG A 55 -19.72 10.30 -8.99
CA ARG A 55 -18.59 10.58 -8.11
C ARG A 55 -17.53 11.43 -8.80
N LEU A 56 -17.16 11.12 -10.03
CA LEU A 56 -16.23 11.93 -10.82
C LEU A 56 -16.71 13.37 -10.94
N GLY A 57 -17.95 13.58 -11.36
CA GLY A 57 -18.53 14.92 -11.47
C GLY A 57 -18.60 15.67 -10.13
N ARG A 58 -18.76 14.96 -9.01
CA ARG A 58 -18.66 15.55 -7.66
C ARG A 58 -17.23 15.98 -7.36
N LEU A 59 -16.23 15.12 -7.61
CA LEU A 59 -14.82 15.41 -7.37
C LEU A 59 -14.31 16.60 -8.19
N GLU A 60 -14.78 16.74 -9.42
CA GLU A 60 -14.51 17.91 -10.28
C GLU A 60 -15.17 19.18 -9.74
N LYS A 61 -16.46 19.14 -9.43
CA LYS A 61 -17.21 20.29 -8.88
C LYS A 61 -16.66 20.80 -7.55
N THR A 62 -16.07 19.93 -6.77
CA THR A 62 -15.47 20.26 -5.48
C THR A 62 -14.00 20.64 -5.59
N ASN A 63 -13.46 20.80 -6.79
CA ASN A 63 -12.05 21.05 -7.07
C ASN A 63 -11.10 20.05 -6.42
N THR A 64 -11.56 18.83 -6.14
CA THR A 64 -10.70 17.71 -5.75
C THR A 64 -9.91 17.23 -6.97
N ILE A 65 -10.54 17.20 -8.13
CA ILE A 65 -9.89 17.07 -9.43
C ILE A 65 -9.90 18.43 -10.09
N ILE A 66 -8.72 19.04 -10.25
CA ILE A 66 -8.54 20.35 -10.89
C ILE A 66 -8.22 20.27 -12.37
N GLY A 67 -7.92 19.06 -12.87
CA GLY A 67 -7.58 18.82 -14.28
C GLY A 67 -7.07 17.41 -14.51
N TYR A 68 -6.84 17.10 -15.77
CA TYR A 68 -6.27 15.84 -16.25
C TYR A 68 -5.02 16.12 -17.08
N SER A 69 -3.96 15.37 -16.85
CA SER A 69 -2.69 15.55 -17.56
C SER A 69 -2.12 14.21 -18.01
N ALA A 70 -1.28 14.26 -19.05
CA ALA A 70 -0.49 13.11 -19.48
C ALA A 70 0.75 12.97 -18.58
N ILE A 71 1.08 11.73 -18.23
CA ILE A 71 2.37 11.40 -17.62
C ILE A 71 3.35 11.15 -18.75
N LEU A 72 4.33 12.06 -18.88
CA LEU A 72 5.33 11.99 -19.94
C LEU A 72 6.54 11.18 -19.48
N ASN A 73 7.19 10.49 -20.43
CA ASN A 73 8.44 9.79 -20.14
C ASN A 73 9.59 10.79 -19.97
N PRO A 74 10.15 10.95 -18.76
CA PRO A 74 11.22 11.94 -18.53
C PRO A 74 12.47 11.67 -19.37
N ALA A 75 12.80 10.40 -19.63
CA ALA A 75 13.96 10.03 -20.41
C ALA A 75 13.86 10.49 -21.89
N VAL A 76 12.64 10.69 -22.39
CA VAL A 76 12.40 11.15 -23.77
C VAL A 76 12.26 12.68 -23.80
N ILE A 77 11.46 13.24 -22.91
CA ILE A 77 11.09 14.67 -22.96
C ILE A 77 12.20 15.56 -22.37
N LEU A 78 12.96 15.04 -21.41
CA LEU A 78 13.98 15.82 -20.69
C LEU A 78 15.42 15.47 -21.10
N SER A 79 15.63 14.66 -22.15
CA SER A 79 16.95 14.19 -22.56
C SER A 79 17.90 15.31 -22.95
N GLU A 80 17.39 16.39 -23.51
CA GLU A 80 18.15 17.55 -23.97
C GLU A 80 17.89 18.82 -23.15
N LYS A 81 17.15 18.71 -22.04
CA LYS A 81 16.79 19.82 -21.17
C LYS A 81 17.76 19.95 -20.00
N ILE A 82 17.91 21.17 -19.51
CA ILE A 82 18.68 21.46 -18.30
C ILE A 82 17.74 21.40 -17.12
N ASN A 83 17.91 20.39 -16.29
CA ASN A 83 17.09 20.16 -15.11
C ASN A 83 17.83 20.65 -13.86
N ARG A 84 17.24 21.57 -13.13
CA ARG A 84 17.80 22.15 -11.90
C ARG A 84 16.85 22.00 -10.72
N THR A 85 17.36 21.44 -9.65
CA THR A 85 16.70 21.48 -8.34
C THR A 85 17.34 22.58 -7.52
N ILE A 86 16.56 23.60 -7.17
CA ILE A 86 17.01 24.73 -6.35
C ILE A 86 16.33 24.63 -5.00
N ILE A 87 17.12 24.62 -3.94
CA ILE A 87 16.64 24.69 -2.55
C ILE A 87 17.02 26.03 -1.96
N LEU A 88 16.05 26.68 -1.30
CA LEU A 88 16.15 28.04 -0.80
C LEU A 88 16.07 28.07 0.70
N LYS A 89 16.91 28.90 1.31
CA LYS A 89 16.83 29.29 2.71
C LYS A 89 16.34 30.73 2.80
N PHE A 90 15.33 30.97 3.65
CA PHE A 90 14.71 32.27 3.79
C PHE A 90 15.25 33.05 4.96
N LYS A 91 15.25 34.36 4.79
CA LYS A 91 15.39 35.33 5.86
C LYS A 91 14.02 35.75 6.34
N PHE A 92 13.65 35.37 7.55
CA PHE A 92 12.35 35.75 8.09
C PHE A 92 12.38 37.18 8.67
N SER A 93 11.50 38.03 8.17
CA SER A 93 11.26 39.41 8.60
C SER A 93 9.73 39.66 8.71
N LYS A 94 9.32 40.86 9.09
CA LYS A 94 7.89 41.21 9.17
C LYS A 94 7.17 41.09 7.84
N ASP A 95 7.89 41.28 6.72
CA ASP A 95 7.33 41.27 5.37
C ASP A 95 7.51 39.93 4.65
N SER A 96 8.11 38.94 5.32
CA SER A 96 8.42 37.65 4.71
C SER A 96 7.20 36.93 4.15
N GLN A 97 6.04 37.04 4.81
CA GLN A 97 4.82 36.41 4.32
C GLN A 97 4.39 36.93 2.94
N ASN A 98 4.44 38.25 2.74
CA ASN A 98 4.12 38.85 1.45
C ASN A 98 5.11 38.41 0.35
N LEU A 99 6.41 38.31 0.68
CA LEU A 99 7.42 37.83 -0.24
C LEU A 99 7.24 36.34 -0.57
N ILE A 100 6.85 35.53 0.40
CA ILE A 100 6.52 34.11 0.18
C ILE A 100 5.29 33.95 -0.72
N ASP A 101 4.25 34.76 -0.54
CA ASP A 101 3.06 34.74 -1.39
C ASP A 101 3.40 35.18 -2.83
N ARG A 102 4.27 36.18 -2.99
CA ARG A 102 4.81 36.57 -4.31
C ARG A 102 5.64 35.47 -4.95
N LEU A 103 6.47 34.77 -4.17
CA LEU A 103 7.24 33.61 -4.66
C LEU A 103 6.31 32.49 -5.11
N LYS A 104 5.26 32.20 -4.33
CA LYS A 104 4.25 31.21 -4.69
C LYS A 104 3.59 31.53 -6.03
N ASN A 105 3.10 32.75 -6.21
CA ASN A 105 2.49 33.16 -7.47
C ASN A 105 3.48 33.07 -8.64
N TYR A 106 4.73 33.48 -8.42
CA TYR A 106 5.77 33.38 -9.44
C TYR A 106 6.01 31.94 -9.90
N VAL A 107 6.19 30.99 -8.98
CA VAL A 107 6.46 29.59 -9.35
C VAL A 107 5.23 28.90 -9.95
N GLU A 108 4.02 29.33 -9.61
CA GLU A 108 2.78 28.84 -10.23
C GLU A 108 2.64 29.32 -11.68
N GLU A 109 3.11 30.52 -12.00
CA GLU A 109 3.04 31.10 -13.35
C GLU A 109 4.26 30.78 -14.24
N ALA A 110 5.42 30.46 -13.65
CA ALA A 110 6.65 30.22 -14.38
C ALA A 110 6.59 28.92 -15.22
N PRO A 111 6.63 28.99 -16.57
CA PRO A 111 6.46 27.82 -17.42
C PRO A 111 7.59 26.78 -17.30
N PHE A 112 8.75 27.20 -16.81
CA PHE A 112 9.90 26.34 -16.55
C PHE A 112 9.90 25.74 -15.13
N CYS A 113 8.96 26.10 -14.28
CA CYS A 113 8.80 25.50 -12.95
C CYS A 113 7.89 24.28 -13.03
N VAL A 114 8.45 23.09 -12.93
CA VAL A 114 7.67 21.83 -13.01
C VAL A 114 7.23 21.30 -11.66
N TYR A 115 7.87 21.77 -10.58
CA TYR A 115 7.50 21.45 -9.21
C TYR A 115 8.03 22.49 -8.24
N SER A 116 7.23 22.81 -7.24
CA SER A 116 7.65 23.67 -6.13
C SER A 116 6.93 23.27 -4.84
N ALA A 117 7.64 23.33 -3.72
CA ALA A 117 7.08 23.01 -2.41
C ALA A 117 7.78 23.77 -1.28
N ARG A 118 7.01 24.06 -0.22
CA ARG A 118 7.56 24.53 1.06
C ARG A 118 8.16 23.33 1.81
N LEU A 119 9.33 23.54 2.40
CA LEU A 119 10.01 22.54 3.22
C LEU A 119 9.77 22.83 4.70
N THR A 120 9.73 21.79 5.51
CA THR A 120 9.62 21.86 6.97
C THR A 120 10.54 20.81 7.61
N GLY A 121 11.18 21.16 8.71
CA GLY A 121 11.98 20.20 9.47
C GLY A 121 13.45 20.07 9.03
N GLY A 122 13.99 21.07 8.31
CA GLY A 122 15.40 21.08 7.87
C GLY A 122 15.96 22.49 7.80
N ASP A 123 17.15 22.62 7.21
CA ASP A 123 17.88 23.89 7.09
C ASP A 123 17.37 24.80 5.97
N PHE A 124 16.55 24.29 5.08
CA PHE A 124 15.99 25.00 3.93
C PHE A 124 14.46 25.06 4.02
N ASP A 125 13.90 26.11 3.43
CA ASP A 125 12.49 26.48 3.57
C ASP A 125 11.66 26.21 2.33
N TRP A 126 12.32 26.09 1.15
CA TRP A 126 11.63 25.95 -0.12
C TRP A 126 12.45 25.14 -1.12
N ILE A 127 11.76 24.42 -2.01
CA ILE A 127 12.35 23.69 -3.13
C ILE A 127 11.62 24.05 -4.42
N CYS A 128 12.38 24.26 -5.49
CA CYS A 128 11.90 24.39 -6.85
C CYS A 128 12.60 23.38 -7.75
N HIS A 129 11.87 22.82 -8.69
CA HIS A 129 12.42 22.00 -9.76
C HIS A 129 12.15 22.70 -11.09
N PHE A 130 13.20 23.17 -11.73
CA PHE A 130 13.15 23.93 -12.97
C PHE A 130 13.68 23.12 -14.14
N VAL A 131 13.10 23.33 -15.31
CA VAL A 131 13.49 22.71 -16.57
C VAL A 131 13.66 23.80 -17.61
N PHE A 132 14.85 23.91 -18.19
CA PHE A 132 15.18 24.91 -19.16
C PHE A 132 15.56 24.29 -20.49
N ASP A 133 15.31 25.02 -21.58
CA ASP A 133 15.59 24.56 -22.94
C ASP A 133 17.06 24.71 -23.32
N SER A 134 17.79 25.63 -22.68
CA SER A 134 19.22 25.90 -22.97
C SER A 134 19.94 26.44 -21.73
N ILE A 135 21.27 26.49 -21.80
CA ILE A 135 22.14 27.11 -20.79
C ILE A 135 21.87 28.60 -20.66
N GLU A 136 21.66 29.30 -21.78
CA GLU A 136 21.37 30.72 -21.80
C GLU A 136 20.06 31.03 -21.07
N GLN A 137 19.03 30.23 -21.30
CA GLN A 137 17.76 30.36 -20.58
C GLN A 137 17.96 30.12 -19.08
N TYR A 138 18.69 29.05 -18.71
CA TYR A 138 19.01 28.76 -17.32
C TYR A 138 19.70 29.94 -16.62
N GLU A 139 20.75 30.51 -17.24
CA GLU A 139 21.49 31.61 -16.65
C GLU A 139 20.60 32.86 -16.49
N LEU A 140 19.82 33.20 -17.53
CA LEU A 140 18.94 34.36 -17.53
C LEU A 140 17.84 34.22 -16.45
N GLU A 141 17.10 33.10 -16.48
CA GLU A 141 15.96 32.90 -15.58
C GLU A 141 16.38 32.67 -14.13
N SER A 142 17.49 31.98 -13.89
CA SER A 142 18.03 31.80 -12.53
C SER A 142 18.46 33.12 -11.91
N ASN A 143 19.15 33.99 -12.69
CA ASN A 143 19.53 35.30 -12.21
C ASN A 143 18.32 36.21 -11.96
N ASN A 144 17.33 36.19 -12.85
CA ASN A 144 16.08 36.93 -12.68
C ASN A 144 15.34 36.48 -11.43
N PHE A 145 15.23 35.18 -11.21
CA PHE A 145 14.59 34.58 -10.06
C PHE A 145 15.26 34.98 -8.74
N LEU A 146 16.57 34.79 -8.65
CA LEU A 146 17.32 35.11 -7.43
C LEU A 146 17.32 36.62 -7.12
N ASN A 147 17.47 37.46 -8.12
CA ASN A 147 17.42 38.92 -7.96
C ASN A 147 16.04 39.41 -7.52
N ARG A 148 14.96 38.81 -8.05
CA ARG A 148 13.59 39.17 -7.71
C ARG A 148 13.24 38.88 -6.23
N PHE A 149 13.88 37.86 -5.64
CA PHE A 149 13.62 37.41 -4.26
C PHE A 149 14.82 37.58 -3.33
N VAL A 150 15.79 38.47 -3.68
CA VAL A 150 16.99 38.72 -2.89
C VAL A 150 16.70 39.14 -1.44
N GLU A 151 15.58 39.83 -1.21
CA GLU A 151 15.17 40.22 0.14
C GLU A 151 14.67 39.06 0.99
N LEU A 152 14.21 37.98 0.35
CA LEU A 152 13.69 36.77 1.01
C LEU A 152 14.77 35.68 1.13
N ILE A 153 15.60 35.49 0.08
CA ILE A 153 16.56 34.40 -0.01
C ILE A 153 17.87 34.83 0.65
N VAL A 154 18.29 34.06 1.67
CA VAL A 154 19.58 34.27 2.38
C VAL A 154 20.66 33.29 1.90
N ASP A 155 20.27 32.10 1.51
CA ASP A 155 21.15 31.08 0.94
C ASP A 155 20.33 30.19 -0.02
N TYR A 156 21.03 29.61 -0.98
CA TYR A 156 20.44 28.65 -1.91
C TYR A 156 21.44 27.60 -2.36
N ARG A 157 20.93 26.44 -2.77
CA ARG A 157 21.71 25.39 -3.44
C ARG A 157 21.06 25.06 -4.76
N SER A 158 21.86 24.96 -5.82
CA SER A 158 21.39 24.54 -7.14
C SER A 158 22.11 23.27 -7.56
N TYR A 159 21.33 22.24 -7.85
CA TYR A 159 21.81 20.94 -8.28
C TYR A 159 21.31 20.62 -9.67
N GLU A 160 22.21 20.09 -10.51
CA GLU A 160 21.74 19.38 -11.68
C GLU A 160 21.02 18.12 -11.23
N SER A 161 19.84 17.88 -11.76
CA SER A 161 19.01 16.76 -11.36
C SER A 161 18.54 15.95 -12.56
N LYS A 162 18.49 14.63 -12.39
CA LYS A 162 17.95 13.71 -13.39
C LYS A 162 16.69 13.06 -12.83
N THR A 163 15.56 13.29 -13.49
CA THR A 163 14.30 12.67 -13.07
C THR A 163 14.35 11.18 -13.35
N VAL A 164 14.28 10.37 -12.29
CA VAL A 164 14.25 8.91 -12.36
C VAL A 164 12.81 8.40 -12.43
N LYS A 165 11.90 9.09 -11.73
CA LYS A 165 10.48 8.73 -11.70
C LYS A 165 9.62 9.99 -11.64
N ALA A 166 8.73 10.16 -12.62
CA ALA A 166 7.63 11.10 -12.54
C ALA A 166 6.36 10.35 -12.10
N SER A 167 5.75 10.82 -11.05
CA SER A 167 4.53 10.21 -10.48
C SER A 167 3.57 11.30 -10.03
N PRO A 168 2.27 11.05 -10.00
CA PRO A 168 1.35 11.95 -9.33
C PRO A 168 1.77 12.13 -7.87
N TYR A 169 1.63 13.34 -7.35
CA TYR A 169 2.08 13.72 -5.99
C TYR A 169 1.31 13.05 -4.86
N VAL A 170 0.12 12.58 -5.14
CA VAL A 170 -0.74 11.98 -4.14
C VAL A 170 -0.79 10.47 -4.38
N VAL A 171 -0.29 9.73 -3.41
CA VAL A 171 -0.44 8.28 -3.37
C VAL A 171 -1.63 7.99 -2.48
N PHE A 172 -2.73 7.58 -3.11
CA PHE A 172 -3.88 7.08 -2.38
C PHE A 172 -3.63 5.65 -1.93
N ASP A 173 -4.06 5.34 -0.72
CA ASP A 173 -4.01 3.98 -0.20
C ASP A 173 -5.15 3.17 -0.82
N GLU A 174 -4.94 2.76 -2.06
CA GLU A 174 -5.83 1.83 -2.72
C GLU A 174 -5.90 0.56 -1.87
N TYR A 175 -7.11 0.06 -1.65
CA TYR A 175 -7.30 -1.24 -0.99
C TYR A 175 -6.91 -1.30 0.50
N GLY A 176 -6.70 -0.16 1.17
CA GLY A 176 -6.33 -0.13 2.59
C GLY A 176 -4.97 -0.77 2.88
N LEU A 177 -4.01 -0.69 1.94
CA LEU A 177 -2.71 -1.36 2.07
C LEU A 177 -1.85 -0.77 3.19
N LYS A 178 -1.92 0.55 3.41
CA LYS A 178 -1.21 1.21 4.53
C LYS A 178 -1.76 0.70 5.86
N GLU A 179 -3.08 0.61 5.95
CA GLU A 179 -3.78 0.10 7.13
C GLU A 179 -3.42 -1.38 7.37
N LYS A 180 -3.41 -2.21 6.33
CA LYS A 180 -3.01 -3.62 6.42
C LYS A 180 -1.56 -3.79 6.83
N LYS A 181 -0.63 -2.98 6.30
CA LYS A 181 0.78 -2.95 6.75
C LYS A 181 0.89 -2.54 8.22
N PHE A 182 0.10 -1.57 8.65
CA PHE A 182 0.03 -1.17 10.06
C PHE A 182 -0.50 -2.32 10.93
N TYR A 183 -1.51 -3.06 10.48
CA TYR A 183 -2.00 -4.24 11.20
C TYR A 183 -0.95 -5.34 11.29
N VAL A 184 -0.19 -5.62 10.24
CA VAL A 184 0.96 -6.56 10.30
C VAL A 184 1.92 -6.15 11.42
N TYR A 185 2.35 -4.89 11.43
CA TYR A 185 3.24 -4.37 12.47
C TYR A 185 2.62 -4.51 13.88
N LYS A 186 1.33 -4.16 14.03
CA LYS A 186 0.60 -4.26 15.28
C LYS A 186 0.51 -5.70 15.79
N ILE A 187 0.23 -6.66 14.90
CA ILE A 187 0.16 -8.08 15.24
C ILE A 187 1.53 -8.56 15.71
N LEU A 188 2.58 -8.34 14.92
CA LEU A 188 3.94 -8.76 15.26
C LEU A 188 4.42 -8.19 16.60
N ASN A 189 4.12 -6.92 16.89
CA ASN A 189 4.44 -6.32 18.18
C ASN A 189 3.61 -6.93 19.32
N SER A 190 2.35 -7.32 19.07
CA SER A 190 1.53 -7.97 20.10
C SER A 190 2.06 -9.35 20.47
N LEU A 191 2.67 -10.08 19.51
CA LEU A 191 3.24 -11.41 19.75
C LEU A 191 4.39 -11.40 20.76
N LYS A 192 5.11 -10.27 20.88
CA LYS A 192 6.19 -10.11 21.86
C LYS A 192 5.73 -10.16 23.31
N LYS A 193 4.43 -10.04 23.56
CA LYS A 193 3.83 -10.10 24.90
C LYS A 193 3.56 -11.54 25.37
N TYR A 194 3.73 -12.51 24.50
CA TYR A 194 3.44 -13.92 24.79
C TYR A 194 4.72 -14.73 24.68
N ASP A 195 4.99 -15.54 25.68
CA ASP A 195 6.19 -16.37 25.76
C ASP A 195 5.98 -17.78 25.20
N ASN A 196 4.74 -18.23 25.10
CA ASN A 196 4.42 -19.57 24.59
C ASN A 196 3.89 -19.55 23.15
N LEU A 197 4.16 -20.64 22.44
CA LEU A 197 3.79 -20.81 21.04
C LEU A 197 2.27 -20.80 20.83
N ASN A 198 1.51 -21.42 21.72
CA ASN A 198 0.06 -21.59 21.55
C ASN A 198 -0.65 -20.23 21.58
N ASP A 199 -0.32 -19.37 22.55
CA ASP A 199 -0.91 -18.04 22.63
C ASP A 199 -0.57 -17.19 21.40
N LYS A 200 0.69 -17.28 20.91
CA LYS A 200 1.08 -16.59 19.67
C LYS A 200 0.26 -17.08 18.48
N LEU A 201 0.10 -18.38 18.31
CA LEU A 201 -0.67 -18.95 17.19
C LEU A 201 -2.15 -18.57 17.25
N GLN A 202 -2.73 -18.54 18.44
CA GLN A 202 -4.11 -18.08 18.63
C GLN A 202 -4.27 -16.62 18.20
N VAL A 203 -3.41 -15.73 18.71
CA VAL A 203 -3.42 -14.30 18.34
C VAL A 203 -3.28 -14.09 16.83
N ILE A 204 -2.45 -14.91 16.16
CA ILE A 204 -2.25 -14.84 14.71
C ILE A 204 -3.57 -15.11 13.97
N VAL A 205 -4.23 -16.23 14.23
CA VAL A 205 -5.46 -16.62 13.50
C VAL A 205 -6.62 -15.67 13.80
N GLU A 206 -6.78 -15.22 15.05
CA GLU A 206 -7.77 -14.22 15.43
C GLU A 206 -7.53 -12.87 14.76
N SER A 207 -6.25 -12.48 14.62
CA SER A 207 -5.87 -11.25 13.96
C SER A 207 -6.17 -11.26 12.46
N LEU A 208 -6.01 -12.40 11.78
CA LEU A 208 -6.40 -12.54 10.37
C LEU A 208 -7.92 -12.35 10.19
N VAL A 209 -8.72 -12.88 11.09
CA VAL A 209 -10.18 -12.65 11.08
C VAL A 209 -10.49 -11.17 11.31
N LYS A 210 -9.85 -10.55 12.28
CA LYS A 210 -10.15 -9.18 12.71
C LYS A 210 -9.68 -8.11 11.73
N TYR A 211 -8.50 -8.28 11.13
CA TYR A 211 -7.83 -7.22 10.37
C TYR A 211 -7.71 -7.51 8.87
N PHE A 212 -7.80 -8.77 8.45
CA PHE A 212 -7.67 -9.18 7.05
C PHE A 212 -8.96 -9.71 6.43
N ASN A 213 -10.10 -9.53 7.11
CA ASN A 213 -11.40 -10.00 6.66
C ASN A 213 -11.45 -11.52 6.37
N ALA A 214 -10.65 -12.31 7.09
CA ALA A 214 -10.73 -13.74 6.97
C ALA A 214 -12.06 -14.24 7.54
N LYS A 215 -12.82 -15.02 6.77
CA LYS A 215 -14.01 -15.75 7.25
C LYS A 215 -13.59 -16.93 8.10
N LEU A 216 -12.46 -17.53 7.75
CA LEU A 216 -11.84 -18.65 8.43
C LEU A 216 -10.32 -18.52 8.29
N ALA A 217 -9.61 -18.58 9.40
CA ALA A 217 -8.14 -18.62 9.45
C ALA A 217 -7.69 -19.82 10.26
N ARG A 218 -6.66 -20.52 9.77
CA ARG A 218 -6.13 -21.73 10.38
C ARG A 218 -4.62 -21.79 10.30
N VAL A 219 -3.99 -22.35 11.33
CA VAL A 219 -2.55 -22.62 11.34
C VAL A 219 -2.29 -24.08 11.69
N TRP A 220 -1.50 -24.70 10.83
CA TRP A 220 -1.01 -26.08 11.00
C TRP A 220 0.48 -26.06 11.25
N LEU A 221 0.95 -26.93 12.15
CA LEU A 221 2.36 -27.17 12.34
C LEU A 221 2.68 -28.63 11.98
N VAL A 222 3.88 -28.86 11.48
CA VAL A 222 4.35 -30.21 11.15
C VAL A 222 4.57 -31.03 12.42
N ASP A 223 4.23 -32.33 12.37
CA ASP A 223 4.53 -33.29 13.46
C ASP A 223 6.04 -33.61 13.51
N LYS A 224 6.48 -34.29 14.58
CA LYS A 224 7.91 -34.64 14.79
C LYS A 224 8.45 -35.51 13.68
N GLU A 225 7.66 -36.41 13.15
CA GLU A 225 8.02 -37.32 12.07
C GLU A 225 8.01 -36.65 10.70
N ARG A 226 7.58 -35.38 10.63
CA ARG A 226 7.44 -34.56 9.41
C ARG A 226 6.56 -35.21 8.33
N GLN A 227 5.59 -36.02 8.76
CA GLN A 227 4.67 -36.74 7.88
C GLN A 227 3.29 -36.07 7.79
N ASN A 228 2.90 -35.32 8.83
CA ASN A 228 1.59 -34.73 8.91
C ASN A 228 1.65 -33.27 9.40
N LEU A 229 0.67 -32.53 8.97
CA LEU A 229 0.35 -31.20 9.45
C LEU A 229 -0.77 -31.29 10.47
N ILE A 230 -0.52 -30.86 11.69
CA ILE A 230 -1.47 -30.88 12.80
C ILE A 230 -2.07 -29.49 12.96
N LEU A 231 -3.39 -29.39 12.87
CA LEU A 231 -4.11 -28.14 13.11
C LEU A 231 -3.95 -27.71 14.56
N LYS A 232 -3.31 -26.57 14.77
CA LYS A 232 -3.06 -26.04 16.11
C LYS A 232 -4.13 -25.03 16.54
N PHE A 233 -4.51 -24.13 15.62
CA PHE A 233 -5.54 -23.13 15.91
C PHE A 233 -6.41 -22.85 14.68
N SER A 234 -7.67 -22.52 14.97
CA SER A 234 -8.68 -22.12 14.00
C SER A 234 -9.46 -20.94 14.57
N ALA A 235 -9.73 -19.93 13.75
CA ALA A 235 -10.53 -18.76 14.14
C ALA A 235 -11.49 -18.34 13.01
N GLY A 236 -12.57 -17.69 13.39
CA GLY A 236 -13.61 -17.22 12.48
C GLY A 236 -14.83 -18.12 12.51
N LYS A 237 -15.36 -18.53 11.35
CA LYS A 237 -16.58 -19.32 11.27
C LYS A 237 -16.51 -20.65 12.05
N TYR A 238 -15.34 -21.26 12.08
CA TYR A 238 -15.08 -22.52 12.78
C TYR A 238 -13.86 -22.38 13.68
N ASN A 239 -14.04 -22.58 14.97
CA ASN A 239 -12.97 -22.45 15.98
C ASN A 239 -12.46 -23.81 16.48
N ASN A 240 -13.15 -24.92 16.12
CA ASN A 240 -12.72 -26.25 16.48
C ASN A 240 -11.48 -26.68 15.71
N ILE A 241 -10.61 -27.42 16.36
CA ILE A 241 -9.35 -27.97 15.83
C ILE A 241 -9.38 -29.48 15.63
N ASP A 242 -10.50 -30.11 15.93
CA ASP A 242 -10.81 -31.51 15.66
C ASP A 242 -11.47 -31.73 14.31
N GLY A 243 -11.72 -32.96 13.93
CA GLY A 243 -12.35 -33.33 12.66
C GLY A 243 -11.35 -33.61 11.53
N GLU A 244 -11.86 -33.71 10.32
CA GLU A 244 -11.12 -34.19 9.13
C GLU A 244 -9.83 -33.42 8.82
N PHE A 245 -9.79 -32.11 9.09
CA PHE A 245 -8.61 -31.27 8.80
C PHE A 245 -7.68 -31.10 9.99
N SER A 246 -7.95 -31.81 11.12
CA SER A 246 -7.12 -31.74 12.31
C SER A 246 -5.72 -32.33 12.09
N ARG A 247 -5.64 -33.35 11.22
CA ARG A 247 -4.40 -34.00 10.80
C ARG A 247 -4.42 -34.23 9.28
N VAL A 248 -3.50 -33.64 8.59
CA VAL A 248 -3.40 -33.70 7.12
C VAL A 248 -2.02 -34.20 6.73
N SER A 249 -1.94 -35.25 5.90
CA SER A 249 -0.67 -35.71 5.34
C SER A 249 -0.01 -34.61 4.52
N ILE A 250 1.31 -34.48 4.62
CA ILE A 250 2.10 -33.54 3.80
C ILE A 250 1.98 -33.83 2.29
N ASN A 251 1.53 -35.00 1.91
CA ASN A 251 1.32 -35.44 0.53
C ASN A 251 -0.09 -35.19 0.02
N GLU A 252 -1.00 -34.74 0.90
CA GLU A 252 -2.41 -34.57 0.58
C GLU A 252 -2.85 -33.12 0.68
N LEU A 253 -3.92 -32.81 -0.02
CA LEU A 253 -4.57 -31.53 -0.03
C LEU A 253 -3.65 -30.35 -0.41
N LYS A 254 -4.27 -29.19 -0.61
CA LYS A 254 -3.59 -27.93 -0.93
C LYS A 254 -2.57 -27.54 0.15
N ILE A 255 -2.90 -27.81 1.42
CA ILE A 255 -2.06 -27.46 2.57
C ILE A 255 -0.77 -28.26 2.58
N GLY A 256 -0.84 -29.59 2.31
CA GLY A 256 0.35 -30.43 2.16
C GLY A 256 1.23 -30.00 1.00
N GLN A 257 0.63 -29.60 -0.14
CA GLN A 257 1.39 -29.08 -1.28
C GLN A 257 2.13 -27.77 -0.93
N ILE A 258 1.48 -26.82 -0.21
CA ILE A 258 2.11 -25.58 0.25
C ILE A 258 3.34 -25.91 1.12
N PHE A 259 3.17 -26.80 2.08
CA PHE A 259 4.25 -27.24 2.96
C PHE A 259 5.43 -27.84 2.19
N LYS A 260 5.16 -28.76 1.28
CA LYS A 260 6.16 -29.52 0.53
C LYS A 260 6.89 -28.67 -0.50
N THR A 261 6.15 -27.83 -1.23
CA THR A 261 6.74 -26.99 -2.30
C THR A 261 7.39 -25.71 -1.77
N LYS A 262 7.13 -25.35 -0.50
CA LYS A 262 7.56 -24.09 0.10
C LYS A 262 7.06 -22.85 -0.68
N LYS A 263 5.97 -23.00 -1.44
CA LYS A 263 5.37 -21.93 -2.25
C LYS A 263 3.96 -21.62 -1.78
N PRO A 264 3.55 -20.34 -1.77
CA PRO A 264 2.19 -19.98 -1.45
C PRO A 264 1.22 -20.55 -2.50
N ALA A 265 0.00 -20.86 -2.05
CA ALA A 265 -1.12 -21.17 -2.93
C ALA A 265 -2.22 -20.16 -2.70
N ILE A 266 -2.56 -19.42 -3.75
CA ILE A 266 -3.54 -18.34 -3.72
C ILE A 266 -4.56 -18.52 -4.84
N THR A 267 -5.81 -18.10 -4.58
CA THR A 267 -6.87 -18.08 -5.59
C THR A 267 -7.95 -17.06 -5.20
N ASN A 268 -8.54 -16.41 -6.19
CA ASN A 268 -9.75 -15.60 -6.05
C ASN A 268 -10.99 -16.31 -6.62
N ASP A 269 -10.87 -17.60 -6.91
CA ASP A 269 -11.97 -18.47 -7.38
C ASP A 269 -11.91 -19.81 -6.65
N VAL A 270 -12.31 -19.77 -5.37
CA VAL A 270 -12.25 -20.93 -4.48
C VAL A 270 -13.17 -22.06 -4.95
N VAL A 271 -14.33 -21.71 -5.53
CA VAL A 271 -15.35 -22.68 -5.93
C VAL A 271 -14.88 -23.53 -7.12
N ASN A 272 -14.15 -22.94 -8.05
CA ASN A 272 -13.68 -23.61 -9.25
C ASN A 272 -12.20 -24.05 -9.17
N ASP A 273 -11.51 -23.78 -8.06
CA ASP A 273 -10.12 -24.21 -7.87
C ASP A 273 -10.05 -25.73 -7.62
N PRO A 274 -9.47 -26.53 -8.54
CA PRO A 274 -9.46 -27.99 -8.41
C PRO A 274 -8.71 -28.51 -7.19
N ARG A 275 -7.92 -27.65 -6.55
CA ARG A 275 -7.18 -27.98 -5.33
C ARG A 275 -8.03 -27.86 -4.06
N ILE A 276 -9.27 -27.37 -4.17
CA ILE A 276 -10.22 -27.27 -3.04
C ILE A 276 -11.04 -28.56 -2.97
N LYS A 277 -10.92 -29.26 -1.86
CA LYS A 277 -11.58 -30.57 -1.67
C LYS A 277 -13.12 -30.49 -1.67
N TYR A 278 -13.67 -29.40 -1.13
CA TYR A 278 -15.12 -29.24 -0.93
C TYR A 278 -15.65 -27.95 -1.58
N PRO A 279 -15.77 -27.91 -2.91
CA PRO A 279 -16.27 -26.71 -3.61
C PRO A 279 -17.73 -26.37 -3.24
N ALA A 280 -18.56 -27.37 -2.95
CA ALA A 280 -19.95 -27.16 -2.52
C ALA A 280 -20.02 -26.45 -1.15
N TRP A 281 -19.14 -26.79 -0.22
CA TRP A 281 -19.00 -26.08 1.04
C TRP A 281 -18.53 -24.64 0.81
N ALA A 282 -17.51 -24.42 0.00
CA ALA A 282 -17.01 -23.09 -0.32
C ALA A 282 -18.10 -22.20 -0.93
N LYS A 283 -18.94 -22.76 -1.82
CA LYS A 283 -20.10 -22.07 -2.40
C LYS A 283 -21.15 -21.74 -1.33
N LYS A 284 -21.50 -22.69 -0.46
CA LYS A 284 -22.45 -22.48 0.65
C LYS A 284 -22.00 -21.38 1.60
N GLU A 285 -20.71 -21.31 1.88
CA GLU A 285 -20.10 -20.32 2.77
C GLU A 285 -19.77 -19.00 2.06
N ASN A 286 -20.13 -18.84 0.78
CA ASN A 286 -19.84 -17.66 -0.04
C ASN A 286 -18.34 -17.28 -0.06
N LEU A 287 -17.46 -18.28 -0.06
CA LEU A 287 -16.02 -18.05 -0.08
C LEU A 287 -15.56 -17.75 -1.49
N LYS A 288 -14.86 -16.63 -1.66
CA LYS A 288 -14.35 -16.16 -2.95
C LYS A 288 -12.84 -16.33 -3.09
N SER A 289 -12.09 -16.16 -2.00
CA SER A 289 -10.64 -16.25 -2.03
C SER A 289 -10.07 -17.18 -0.97
N PHE A 290 -8.92 -17.74 -1.29
CA PHE A 290 -8.04 -18.48 -0.40
C PHE A 290 -6.61 -17.98 -0.55
N ALA A 291 -5.93 -17.80 0.58
CA ALA A 291 -4.51 -17.54 0.66
C ALA A 291 -3.88 -18.49 1.68
N GLY A 292 -2.91 -19.27 1.23
CA GLY A 292 -2.16 -20.18 2.07
C GLY A 292 -0.67 -19.99 1.88
N TYR A 293 0.08 -19.88 2.98
CA TYR A 293 1.51 -19.60 2.99
C TYR A 293 2.26 -20.61 3.84
N PRO A 294 3.43 -21.07 3.38
CA PRO A 294 4.32 -21.86 4.20
C PRO A 294 4.92 -20.97 5.30
N LEU A 295 5.06 -21.50 6.50
CA LEU A 295 5.90 -20.92 7.54
C LEU A 295 7.29 -21.58 7.40
N ILE A 296 8.30 -20.77 7.06
CA ILE A 296 9.64 -21.27 6.72
C ILE A 296 10.65 -20.79 7.76
N TYR A 297 11.39 -21.72 8.35
CA TYR A 297 12.48 -21.44 9.27
C TYR A 297 13.74 -22.23 8.87
N LYS A 298 14.90 -21.56 8.82
CA LYS A 298 16.20 -22.14 8.39
C LYS A 298 16.10 -22.92 7.05
N GLY A 299 15.26 -22.41 6.12
CA GLY A 299 15.05 -23.05 4.81
C GLY A 299 14.06 -24.23 4.82
N GLU A 300 13.54 -24.64 5.99
CA GLU A 300 12.58 -25.73 6.13
C GLU A 300 11.18 -25.23 6.46
N SER A 301 10.16 -25.89 5.87
CA SER A 301 8.77 -25.61 6.27
C SER A 301 8.50 -26.18 7.66
N ILE A 302 7.98 -25.33 8.56
CA ILE A 302 7.59 -25.70 9.92
C ILE A 302 6.08 -25.78 10.09
N GLY A 303 5.32 -25.26 9.13
CA GLY A 303 3.86 -25.24 9.15
C GLY A 303 3.27 -24.52 7.95
N VAL A 304 1.96 -24.33 8.00
CA VAL A 304 1.18 -23.59 6.99
C VAL A 304 0.17 -22.69 7.69
N LEU A 305 0.09 -21.45 7.27
CA LEU A 305 -0.97 -20.52 7.62
C LEU A 305 -1.92 -20.37 6.44
N GLY A 306 -3.22 -20.59 6.63
CA GLY A 306 -4.22 -20.49 5.59
C GLY A 306 -5.43 -19.68 6.01
N MET A 307 -5.98 -18.91 5.08
CA MET A 307 -7.23 -18.18 5.29
C MET A 307 -8.16 -18.24 4.09
N PHE A 308 -9.45 -18.19 4.36
CA PHE A 308 -10.52 -18.01 3.38
C PHE A 308 -11.23 -16.67 3.63
N SER A 309 -11.66 -16.01 2.55
CA SER A 309 -12.44 -14.76 2.64
C SER A 309 -13.67 -14.80 1.70
N GLU A 310 -14.72 -14.09 2.11
CA GLU A 310 -15.90 -13.82 1.28
C GLU A 310 -15.64 -12.72 0.23
N LYS A 311 -14.51 -12.03 0.33
CA LYS A 311 -14.06 -11.01 -0.63
C LYS A 311 -12.93 -11.55 -1.48
N ARG A 312 -12.84 -11.08 -2.72
CA ARG A 312 -11.62 -11.26 -3.51
C ARG A 312 -10.49 -10.45 -2.90
N LEU A 313 -9.29 -10.99 -2.93
CA LEU A 313 -8.09 -10.33 -2.43
C LEU A 313 -7.35 -9.66 -3.61
N HIS A 314 -6.89 -8.45 -3.39
CA HIS A 314 -6.05 -7.76 -4.36
C HIS A 314 -4.65 -8.40 -4.41
N PRO A 315 -3.92 -8.38 -5.56
CA PRO A 315 -2.55 -8.90 -5.62
C PRO A 315 -1.62 -8.39 -4.52
N ALA A 316 -1.75 -7.12 -4.13
CA ALA A 316 -0.98 -6.54 -3.03
C ALA A 316 -1.36 -7.10 -1.64
N ASP A 317 -2.58 -7.61 -1.43
CA ASP A 317 -2.94 -8.32 -0.20
C ASP A 317 -2.15 -9.62 -0.07
N PHE A 318 -1.98 -10.33 -1.19
CA PHE A 318 -1.18 -11.54 -1.22
C PHE A 318 0.29 -11.26 -0.88
N GLU A 319 0.84 -10.15 -1.40
CA GLU A 319 2.20 -9.73 -1.08
C GLU A 319 2.36 -9.40 0.42
N ILE A 320 1.43 -8.63 0.99
CA ILE A 320 1.44 -8.28 2.42
C ILE A 320 1.33 -9.52 3.30
N LEU A 321 0.46 -10.48 2.94
CA LEU A 321 0.33 -11.74 3.66
C LEU A 321 1.60 -12.59 3.55
N GLY A 322 2.28 -12.57 2.40
CA GLY A 322 3.59 -13.21 2.24
C GLY A 322 4.64 -12.63 3.17
N ILE A 323 4.80 -11.31 3.17
CA ILE A 323 5.72 -10.60 4.08
C ILE A 323 5.37 -10.88 5.54
N PHE A 324 4.08 -10.90 5.88
CA PHE A 324 3.61 -11.25 7.22
C PHE A 324 4.04 -12.66 7.63
N CYS A 325 3.85 -13.67 6.77
CA CYS A 325 4.23 -15.05 7.05
C CYS A 325 5.74 -15.23 7.18
N ASP A 326 6.54 -14.51 6.38
CA ASP A 326 8.00 -14.53 6.50
C ASP A 326 8.47 -13.95 7.85
N GLN A 327 7.86 -12.87 8.32
CA GLN A 327 8.16 -12.28 9.62
C GLN A 327 7.66 -13.15 10.78
N LEU A 328 6.47 -13.75 10.66
CA LEU A 328 5.94 -14.72 11.62
C LEU A 328 6.88 -15.91 11.80
N SER A 329 7.39 -16.44 10.71
CA SER A 329 8.32 -17.58 10.76
C SER A 329 9.56 -17.27 11.61
N LYS A 330 10.07 -16.04 11.54
CA LYS A 330 11.19 -15.56 12.36
C LYS A 330 10.80 -15.39 13.85
N GLU A 331 9.63 -14.82 14.11
CA GLU A 331 9.12 -14.62 15.49
C GLU A 331 8.81 -15.96 16.22
N LEU A 332 8.39 -16.97 15.46
CA LEU A 332 8.12 -18.30 16.00
C LEU A 332 9.39 -19.15 16.16
N ALA A 333 10.45 -18.81 15.44
CA ALA A 333 11.68 -19.57 15.33
C ALA A 333 12.33 -19.94 16.67
N GLY A 334 12.47 -18.97 17.58
CA GLY A 334 13.06 -19.20 18.89
C GLY A 334 12.28 -20.19 19.77
N LEU A 335 10.98 -20.33 19.52
CA LEU A 335 10.12 -21.28 20.23
C LEU A 335 10.25 -22.70 19.69
N PHE A 336 10.54 -22.85 18.39
CA PHE A 336 10.81 -24.15 17.78
C PHE A 336 12.16 -24.71 18.22
N ASP A 337 13.22 -23.88 18.26
CA ASP A 337 14.54 -24.29 18.78
C ASP A 337 14.44 -24.76 20.24
N ALA A 338 13.60 -24.10 21.06
CA ALA A 338 13.36 -24.51 22.44
C ALA A 338 12.60 -25.83 22.59
N LEU A 339 11.63 -26.10 21.68
CA LEU A 339 10.88 -27.36 21.65
C LEU A 339 11.74 -28.54 21.19
N ASP A 340 12.61 -28.35 20.19
CA ASP A 340 13.57 -29.36 19.74
C ASP A 340 14.60 -29.66 20.85
N PHE A 341 15.04 -28.68 21.62
CA PHE A 341 15.96 -28.87 22.75
C PHE A 341 15.32 -29.64 23.91
N LEU A 342 14.01 -29.48 24.15
CA LEU A 342 13.27 -30.22 25.18
C LEU A 342 12.89 -31.65 24.76
N SER A 343 12.96 -31.95 23.45
CA SER A 343 12.67 -33.29 22.92
C SER A 343 13.89 -34.21 22.83
N ILE A 344 15.09 -33.69 23.15
CA ILE A 344 16.36 -34.46 23.21
C ILE A 344 16.68 -34.88 24.66
N LYS A 345 15.85 -34.55 25.61
CA LYS A 345 15.86 -35.10 26.97
C LYS A 345 14.62 -35.98 27.17
#